data_443280a19d4b6a337d14726a9be5db9f
#
_entry.id   443280a19d4b6a337d14726a9be5db9f
#
_cell.length_a   1.000
_cell.length_b   1.000
_cell.length_c   1.000
_cell.angle_alpha   90.00
_cell.angle_beta   90.00
_cell.angle_gamma   90.00
#
_symmetry.space_group_name_H-M   'P 1'
#
loop_
_entity.id
_entity.type
_entity.pdbx_description
1 polymer ?
#
loop_
_entity_poly.entity_id
_entity_poly.type
_entity_poly.pdbx_seq_one_letter_code
_entity_poly.pdbx_strand_id
1 'polypeptide(L)'
;SLRSSSVCGRGLGQSDKDKHVLLNGYQLGYVCSIDIIMRSLLFYRTDFICPQGGIKMILSIINADRKKLKRAPLWLAFIFMPIIPALLGTLNYSANLEILENGWYSLWTQNTLFTCYFFLPIMLGIYCSYLISIERANHNWNKVLSMPVPVWQIFLSKLIISSFMLIISEIWIGVLFIVSGNLAGIDSALPSELLVWLGCGTLGGIVLVSAQLLVSLIIKNFAAPVGIALIGGLSGLAALAKGFGHIYPYSLMAFGMNSNAPQRLMEGGYLNFTLTCIIYIVIFTTIGSVYLSVKEQ
;
A
#
# COMPACT_ATOMS: atom_id res chain seq x y z
N SER A 1 -58.38 -42.43 27.90
CA SER A 1 -59.11 -41.37 28.58
C SER A 1 -58.62 -40.02 27.98
N LEU A 2 -59.37 -39.54 27.00
CA LEU A 2 -60.18 -38.34 27.02
C LEU A 2 -59.34 -37.05 27.16
N ARG A 3 -59.41 -36.03 26.36
CA ARG A 3 -60.28 -35.38 25.37
C ARG A 3 -59.50 -34.15 24.88
N SER A 4 -59.42 -33.90 23.64
CA SER A 4 -60.22 -33.01 22.78
C SER A 4 -60.16 -31.54 23.19
N SER A 5 -59.80 -30.70 22.34
CA SER A 5 -60.48 -29.90 21.34
C SER A 5 -59.85 -28.52 21.27
N SER A 6 -59.49 -28.12 20.10
CA SER A 6 -60.06 -27.11 19.20
C SER A 6 -59.73 -25.66 19.58
N VAL A 7 -59.30 -24.85 18.70
CA VAL A 7 -59.88 -24.06 17.63
C VAL A 7 -59.03 -22.81 17.35
N CYS A 8 -58.60 -22.66 16.15
CA CYS A 8 -58.63 -21.53 15.22
C CYS A 8 -58.55 -20.10 15.76
N GLY A 9 -57.65 -19.31 15.21
CA GLY A 9 -57.88 -17.87 15.13
C GLY A 9 -56.67 -17.02 14.80
N ARG A 10 -56.50 -16.73 13.49
CA ARG A 10 -56.00 -15.46 12.92
C ARG A 10 -54.60 -14.99 13.40
N GLY A 11 -53.57 -14.93 12.66
CA GLY A 11 -53.39 -14.29 11.39
C GLY A 11 -53.29 -12.76 11.52
N LEU A 12 -52.12 -12.18 11.10
CA LEU A 12 -51.84 -10.75 10.93
C LEU A 12 -51.29 -10.03 12.19
N GLY A 13 -50.01 -9.85 12.26
CA GLY A 13 -49.34 -8.98 13.23
C GLY A 13 -47.84 -9.13 13.38
N GLN A 14 -47.16 -9.95 12.59
CA GLN A 14 -45.71 -10.24 12.80
C GLN A 14 -44.77 -9.48 11.87
N SER A 15 -45.31 -8.75 10.88
CA SER A 15 -44.46 -8.07 9.86
C SER A 15 -43.95 -6.68 10.29
N ASP A 16 -44.53 -6.06 11.28
CA ASP A 16 -44.18 -4.68 11.64
C ASP A 16 -43.21 -4.60 12.85
N LYS A 17 -43.21 -5.61 13.72
CA LYS A 17 -42.24 -5.70 14.80
C LYS A 17 -40.82 -6.06 14.33
N ASP A 18 -40.73 -6.90 13.33
CA ASP A 18 -39.39 -7.31 12.77
C ASP A 18 -38.70 -6.17 12.00
N LYS A 19 -39.49 -5.28 11.38
CA LYS A 19 -38.92 -4.07 10.74
C LYS A 19 -38.37 -3.05 11.74
N HIS A 20 -39.03 -2.88 12.88
CA HIS A 20 -38.56 -1.98 13.96
C HIS A 20 -37.34 -2.54 14.68
N VAL A 21 -37.21 -3.85 14.83
CA VAL A 21 -36.05 -4.49 15.45
C VAL A 21 -34.84 -4.41 14.52
N LEU A 22 -35.04 -4.58 13.20
CA LEU A 22 -33.96 -4.44 12.22
C LEU A 22 -33.48 -2.98 12.07
N LEU A 23 -34.40 -2.01 12.04
CA LEU A 23 -34.05 -0.58 11.98
C LEU A 23 -33.31 -0.11 13.24
N ASN A 24 -33.68 -0.56 14.41
CA ASN A 24 -32.96 -0.26 15.66
C ASN A 24 -31.60 -0.94 15.72
N GLY A 25 -31.43 -2.14 15.14
CA GLY A 25 -30.15 -2.83 15.05
C GLY A 25 -29.14 -2.10 14.16
N TYR A 26 -29.59 -1.55 13.04
CA TYR A 26 -28.74 -0.74 12.14
C TYR A 26 -28.39 0.62 12.77
N GLN A 27 -29.30 1.31 13.43
CA GLN A 27 -29.01 2.57 14.11
C GLN A 27 -28.06 2.39 15.31
N LEU A 28 -28.20 1.33 16.09
CA LEU A 28 -27.26 1.01 17.18
C LEU A 28 -25.86 0.65 16.63
N GLY A 29 -25.78 -0.04 15.50
CA GLY A 29 -24.51 -0.34 14.84
C GLY A 29 -23.74 0.90 14.36
N TYR A 30 -24.45 1.88 13.79
CA TYR A 30 -23.84 3.15 13.34
C TYR A 30 -23.42 4.04 14.50
N VAL A 31 -24.25 4.15 15.55
CA VAL A 31 -23.91 4.93 16.74
C VAL A 31 -22.73 4.32 17.49
N CYS A 32 -22.69 2.99 17.62
CA CYS A 32 -21.55 2.29 18.22
C CYS A 32 -20.27 2.47 17.40
N SER A 33 -20.36 2.45 16.06
CA SER A 33 -19.20 2.66 15.18
C SER A 33 -18.68 4.10 15.26
N ILE A 34 -19.55 5.10 15.33
CA ILE A 34 -19.16 6.51 15.48
C ILE A 34 -18.56 6.77 16.87
N ASP A 35 -19.13 6.17 17.92
CA ASP A 35 -18.62 6.32 19.29
C ASP A 35 -17.24 5.64 19.46
N ILE A 36 -17.01 4.50 18.80
CA ILE A 36 -15.70 3.85 18.73
C ILE A 36 -14.69 4.72 17.98
N ILE A 37 -15.07 5.31 16.83
CA ILE A 37 -14.21 6.21 16.06
C ILE A 37 -13.93 7.49 16.86
N MET A 38 -14.93 8.09 17.51
CA MET A 38 -14.76 9.27 18.34
C MET A 38 -13.92 9.00 19.59
N ARG A 39 -14.11 7.87 20.25
CA ARG A 39 -13.26 7.43 21.37
C ARG A 39 -11.82 7.17 20.92
N SER A 40 -11.63 6.52 19.76
CA SER A 40 -10.30 6.31 19.18
C SER A 40 -9.61 7.64 18.84
N LEU A 41 -10.33 8.62 18.29
CA LEU A 41 -9.80 9.96 18.00
C LEU A 41 -9.49 10.75 19.28
N LEU A 42 -10.29 10.59 20.35
CA LEU A 42 -10.05 11.21 21.65
C LEU A 42 -8.90 10.55 22.40
N PHE A 43 -8.76 9.21 22.31
CA PHE A 43 -7.64 8.46 22.88
C PHE A 43 -6.32 8.79 22.15
N TYR A 44 -6.39 9.01 20.85
CA TYR A 44 -5.24 9.47 20.03
C TYR A 44 -4.66 10.80 20.52
N ARG A 45 -5.50 11.64 21.14
CA ARG A 45 -5.09 12.95 21.65
C ARG A 45 -4.28 12.88 22.95
N THR A 46 -4.42 11.83 23.75
CA THR A 46 -3.70 11.68 25.04
C THR A 46 -2.34 11.02 24.88
N ASP A 47 -2.15 10.11 23.89
CA ASP A 47 -0.87 9.40 23.69
C ASP A 47 0.17 10.22 22.90
N PHE A 48 -0.24 11.32 22.26
CA PHE A 48 0.66 12.22 21.53
C PHE A 48 1.49 13.14 22.43
N ILE A 49 1.21 13.20 23.72
CA ILE A 49 1.76 14.22 24.65
C ILE A 49 2.95 13.71 25.50
N CYS A 50 3.46 12.49 25.27
CA CYS A 50 4.63 12.02 26.03
C CYS A 50 5.89 11.93 25.14
N PRO A 51 6.73 13.00 25.01
CA PRO A 51 7.81 13.06 24.02
C PRO A 51 9.11 12.38 24.42
N GLN A 52 9.27 11.87 25.64
CA GLN A 52 10.58 11.45 26.15
C GLN A 52 11.07 10.05 25.77
N GLY A 53 10.25 9.22 25.11
CA GLY A 53 10.64 7.86 24.65
C GLY A 53 10.45 7.61 23.16
N GLY A 54 9.74 8.47 22.44
CA GLY A 54 9.15 8.21 21.12
C GLY A 54 10.15 7.71 20.06
N ILE A 55 11.22 8.42 19.80
CA ILE A 55 12.18 8.08 18.72
C ILE A 55 13.00 6.84 19.06
N LYS A 56 13.49 6.72 20.30
CA LYS A 56 14.26 5.54 20.74
C LYS A 56 13.41 4.27 20.66
N MET A 57 12.13 4.38 20.95
CA MET A 57 11.17 3.29 20.95
C MET A 57 10.86 2.83 19.51
N ILE A 58 10.58 3.75 18.58
CA ILE A 58 10.42 3.44 17.14
C ILE A 58 11.68 2.76 16.59
N LEU A 59 12.87 3.27 16.88
CA LEU A 59 14.13 2.67 16.45
C LEU A 59 14.34 1.26 17.02
N SER A 60 13.90 1.00 18.25
CA SER A 60 13.93 -0.33 18.84
C SER A 60 13.04 -1.31 18.10
N ILE A 61 11.79 -0.90 17.74
CA ILE A 61 10.85 -1.72 16.97
C ILE A 61 11.41 -1.99 15.57
N ILE A 62 11.92 -0.97 14.87
CA ILE A 62 12.56 -1.12 13.56
C ILE A 62 13.73 -2.11 13.62
N ASN A 63 14.58 -2.02 14.65
CA ASN A 63 15.68 -2.95 14.82
C ASN A 63 15.22 -4.40 15.09
N ALA A 64 14.14 -4.56 15.84
CA ALA A 64 13.52 -5.87 16.06
C ALA A 64 12.97 -6.46 14.75
N ASP A 65 12.24 -5.67 13.95
CA ASP A 65 11.71 -6.09 12.66
C ASP A 65 12.83 -6.41 11.67
N ARG A 66 13.90 -5.60 11.62
CA ARG A 66 15.09 -5.88 10.81
C ARG A 66 15.76 -7.21 11.16
N LYS A 67 15.84 -7.55 12.45
CA LYS A 67 16.41 -8.84 12.89
C LYS A 67 15.54 -10.03 12.45
N LYS A 68 14.21 -9.88 12.47
CA LYS A 68 13.27 -10.90 11.96
C LYS A 68 13.44 -11.10 10.46
N LEU A 69 13.58 -10.01 9.71
CA LEU A 69 13.74 -10.03 8.25
C LEU A 69 15.08 -10.59 7.78
N LYS A 70 16.16 -10.46 8.54
CA LYS A 70 17.48 -11.00 8.18
C LYS A 70 17.49 -12.51 7.91
N ARG A 71 16.56 -13.26 8.51
CA ARG A 71 16.44 -14.70 8.33
C ARG A 71 15.58 -15.12 7.13
N ALA A 72 14.93 -14.16 6.50
CA ALA A 72 14.06 -14.41 5.35
C ALA A 72 14.80 -14.13 4.03
N PRO A 73 14.73 -14.98 3.03
CA PRO A 73 15.38 -14.77 1.74
C PRO A 73 14.69 -13.71 0.87
N LEU A 74 13.77 -12.90 1.44
CA LEU A 74 13.00 -11.89 0.72
C LEU A 74 13.87 -10.82 0.06
N TRP A 75 15.03 -10.51 0.64
CA TRP A 75 15.97 -9.55 0.03
C TRP A 75 16.44 -9.98 -1.37
N LEU A 76 16.46 -11.29 -1.65
CA LEU A 76 16.76 -11.79 -2.98
C LEU A 76 15.69 -11.35 -4.00
N ALA A 77 14.41 -11.33 -3.60
CA ALA A 77 13.34 -10.86 -4.47
C ALA A 77 13.55 -9.39 -4.88
N PHE A 78 14.05 -8.54 -3.96
CA PHE A 78 14.34 -7.13 -4.26
C PHE A 78 15.50 -6.92 -5.21
N ILE A 79 16.40 -7.88 -5.35
CA ILE A 79 17.50 -7.86 -6.33
C ILE A 79 17.03 -8.42 -7.68
N PHE A 80 16.40 -9.60 -7.68
CA PHE A 80 16.08 -10.32 -8.91
C PHE A 80 14.79 -9.85 -9.60
N MET A 81 13.76 -9.51 -8.82
CA MET A 81 12.47 -9.08 -9.39
C MET A 81 12.59 -7.84 -10.31
N PRO A 82 13.33 -6.77 -9.98
CA PRO A 82 13.45 -5.61 -10.86
C PRO A 82 14.26 -5.87 -12.15
N ILE A 83 15.06 -6.94 -12.20
CA ILE A 83 15.79 -7.32 -13.43
C ILE A 83 14.80 -7.74 -14.53
N ILE A 84 13.71 -8.42 -14.16
CA ILE A 84 12.73 -8.91 -15.14
C ILE A 84 12.07 -7.77 -15.93
N PRO A 85 11.45 -6.75 -15.27
CA PRO A 85 10.88 -5.62 -16.01
C PRO A 85 11.93 -4.79 -16.77
N ALA A 86 13.16 -4.67 -16.27
CA ALA A 86 14.24 -4.02 -16.98
C ALA A 86 14.57 -4.75 -18.28
N LEU A 87 14.67 -6.08 -18.25
CA LEU A 87 14.88 -6.89 -19.46
C LEU A 87 13.70 -6.81 -20.43
N LEU A 88 12.45 -6.98 -19.92
CA LEU A 88 11.27 -6.89 -20.77
C LEU A 88 11.12 -5.52 -21.42
N GLY A 89 11.34 -4.44 -20.66
CA GLY A 89 11.29 -3.07 -21.17
C GLY A 89 12.36 -2.81 -22.22
N THR A 90 13.59 -3.30 -21.99
CA THR A 90 14.70 -3.16 -22.95
C THR A 90 14.45 -3.96 -24.22
N LEU A 91 13.99 -5.20 -24.12
CA LEU A 91 13.62 -6.02 -25.27
C LEU A 91 12.49 -5.37 -26.08
N ASN A 92 11.45 -4.86 -25.39
CA ASN A 92 10.35 -4.17 -26.06
C ASN A 92 10.81 -2.88 -26.76
N TYR A 93 11.68 -2.11 -26.12
CA TYR A 93 12.30 -0.93 -26.73
C TYR A 93 13.08 -1.31 -27.99
N SER A 94 13.99 -2.30 -27.90
CA SER A 94 14.82 -2.72 -29.01
C SER A 94 14.05 -3.33 -30.20
N ALA A 95 12.90 -3.97 -29.91
CA ALA A 95 12.03 -4.54 -30.93
C ALA A 95 11.16 -3.50 -31.65
N ASN A 96 11.01 -2.28 -31.11
CA ASN A 96 10.11 -1.25 -31.62
C ASN A 96 10.82 0.09 -31.85
N LEU A 97 12.07 0.10 -32.24
CA LEU A 97 12.89 1.31 -32.47
C LEU A 97 12.27 2.25 -33.50
N GLU A 98 11.53 1.73 -34.48
CA GLU A 98 10.83 2.54 -35.50
C GLU A 98 9.75 3.46 -34.92
N ILE A 99 9.17 3.09 -33.76
CA ILE A 99 8.10 3.84 -33.08
C ILE A 99 8.66 4.57 -31.85
N LEU A 100 9.70 4.01 -31.22
CA LEU A 100 10.28 4.48 -29.96
C LEU A 100 11.56 5.30 -30.22
N GLU A 101 11.44 6.40 -30.96
CA GLU A 101 12.58 7.21 -31.47
C GLU A 101 13.26 8.06 -30.39
N ASN A 102 12.67 8.24 -29.19
CA ASN A 102 13.14 9.21 -28.21
C ASN A 102 14.22 8.69 -27.24
N GLY A 103 14.97 7.65 -27.59
CA GLY A 103 16.11 7.13 -26.83
C GLY A 103 15.76 6.83 -25.36
N TRP A 104 16.45 7.48 -24.41
CA TRP A 104 16.24 7.28 -22.98
C TRP A 104 14.79 7.46 -22.50
N TYR A 105 14.06 8.42 -23.06
CA TYR A 105 12.67 8.67 -22.66
C TYR A 105 11.75 7.52 -23.09
N SER A 106 11.95 7.00 -24.30
CA SER A 106 11.20 5.83 -24.77
C SER A 106 11.55 4.57 -23.97
N LEU A 107 12.82 4.34 -23.66
CA LEU A 107 13.25 3.23 -22.82
C LEU A 107 12.65 3.35 -21.41
N TRP A 108 12.60 4.57 -20.85
CA TRP A 108 11.97 4.82 -19.52
C TRP A 108 10.51 4.40 -19.49
N THR A 109 9.73 4.80 -20.51
CA THR A 109 8.30 4.40 -20.58
C THR A 109 8.13 2.89 -20.61
N GLN A 110 8.98 2.16 -21.37
CA GLN A 110 8.89 0.70 -21.46
C GLN A 110 9.29 0.02 -20.14
N ASN A 111 10.37 0.46 -19.50
CA ASN A 111 10.80 -0.09 -18.22
C ASN A 111 9.80 0.18 -17.11
N THR A 112 9.26 1.41 -17.01
CA THR A 112 8.28 1.79 -15.98
C THR A 112 6.93 1.15 -16.20
N LEU A 113 6.51 0.85 -17.43
CA LEU A 113 5.29 0.12 -17.73
C LEU A 113 5.26 -1.22 -16.99
N PHE A 114 6.31 -2.03 -17.15
CA PHE A 114 6.38 -3.33 -16.49
C PHE A 114 6.64 -3.19 -14.98
N THR A 115 7.51 -2.28 -14.60
CA THR A 115 7.89 -2.07 -13.20
C THR A 115 6.71 -1.62 -12.35
N CYS A 116 6.04 -0.52 -12.72
CA CYS A 116 5.06 0.15 -11.87
C CYS A 116 3.71 -0.54 -11.81
N TYR A 117 3.32 -1.25 -12.86
CA TYR A 117 1.97 -1.83 -12.93
C TYR A 117 1.93 -3.33 -12.65
N PHE A 118 3.05 -4.04 -12.78
CA PHE A 118 3.11 -5.48 -12.59
C PHE A 118 4.05 -5.87 -11.45
N PHE A 119 5.34 -5.70 -11.62
CA PHE A 119 6.33 -6.33 -10.76
C PHE A 119 6.47 -5.68 -9.40
N LEU A 120 6.54 -4.36 -9.33
CA LEU A 120 6.76 -3.66 -8.06
C LEU A 120 5.56 -3.71 -7.12
N PRO A 121 4.29 -3.54 -7.59
CA PRO A 121 3.13 -3.75 -6.72
C PRO A 121 3.08 -5.15 -6.13
N ILE A 122 3.34 -6.20 -6.93
CA ILE A 122 3.40 -7.59 -6.44
C ILE A 122 4.48 -7.74 -5.38
N MET A 123 5.69 -7.26 -5.66
CA MET A 123 6.83 -7.35 -4.77
C MET A 123 6.56 -6.66 -3.42
N LEU A 124 6.00 -5.46 -3.45
CA LEU A 124 5.60 -4.74 -2.25
C LEU A 124 4.45 -5.44 -1.52
N GLY A 125 3.50 -6.03 -2.27
CA GLY A 125 2.43 -6.86 -1.72
C GLY A 125 2.96 -8.07 -0.96
N ILE A 126 3.91 -8.80 -1.54
CA ILE A 126 4.59 -9.92 -0.89
C ILE A 126 5.31 -9.46 0.37
N TYR A 127 6.06 -8.36 0.29
CA TYR A 127 6.83 -7.85 1.41
C TYR A 127 5.94 -7.40 2.58
N CYS A 128 4.91 -6.59 2.31
CA CYS A 128 3.96 -6.13 3.32
C CYS A 128 3.20 -7.31 3.96
N SER A 129 2.74 -8.26 3.14
CA SER A 129 2.06 -9.46 3.63
C SER A 129 2.97 -10.32 4.51
N TYR A 130 4.25 -10.47 4.12
CA TYR A 130 5.22 -11.21 4.92
C TYR A 130 5.51 -10.52 6.25
N LEU A 131 5.72 -9.20 6.24
CA LEU A 131 5.98 -8.41 7.43
C LEU A 131 4.85 -8.51 8.47
N ILE A 132 3.60 -8.53 7.99
CA ILE A 132 2.42 -8.70 8.84
C ILE A 132 2.26 -10.17 9.27
N SER A 133 2.56 -11.15 8.39
CA SER A 133 2.41 -12.57 8.69
C SER A 133 3.39 -13.06 9.77
N ILE A 134 4.59 -12.51 9.85
CA ILE A 134 5.54 -12.80 10.94
C ILE A 134 4.93 -12.45 12.31
N GLU A 135 4.20 -11.34 12.40
CA GLU A 135 3.55 -10.94 13.65
C GLU A 135 2.34 -11.81 13.98
N ARG A 136 1.69 -12.37 12.97
CA ARG A 136 0.59 -13.33 13.18
C ARG A 136 1.07 -14.71 13.61
N ALA A 137 2.25 -15.09 13.18
CA ALA A 137 2.82 -16.39 13.50
C ALA A 137 3.09 -16.50 15.01
N ASN A 138 2.80 -17.68 15.61
CA ASN A 138 3.07 -17.98 17.02
C ASN A 138 2.46 -17.00 18.03
N HIS A 139 1.30 -16.39 17.69
CA HIS A 139 0.61 -15.40 18.54
C HIS A 139 1.49 -14.20 18.93
N ASN A 140 2.45 -13.82 18.09
CA ASN A 140 3.32 -12.69 18.37
C ASN A 140 2.57 -11.35 18.49
N TRP A 141 1.38 -11.22 17.87
CA TRP A 141 0.55 -10.03 18.02
C TRP A 141 0.25 -9.73 19.49
N ASN A 142 -0.09 -10.74 20.29
CA ASN A 142 -0.38 -10.55 21.72
C ASN A 142 0.85 -10.01 22.45
N LYS A 143 2.05 -10.44 22.06
CA LYS A 143 3.31 -9.94 22.64
C LYS A 143 3.64 -8.52 22.20
N VAL A 144 3.39 -8.18 20.94
CA VAL A 144 3.65 -6.84 20.38
C VAL A 144 2.66 -5.83 20.96
N LEU A 145 1.38 -6.19 21.08
CA LEU A 145 0.34 -5.34 21.64
C LEU A 145 0.45 -5.19 23.17
N SER A 146 1.02 -6.17 23.90
CA SER A 146 1.26 -6.04 25.35
C SER A 146 2.51 -5.20 25.71
N MET A 147 3.27 -4.75 24.71
CA MET A 147 4.39 -3.82 24.97
C MET A 147 3.84 -2.42 25.32
N PRO A 148 4.50 -1.67 26.22
CA PRO A 148 4.09 -0.30 26.55
C PRO A 148 4.47 0.67 25.42
N VAL A 149 3.94 0.42 24.22
CA VAL A 149 4.24 1.17 22.99
C VAL A 149 2.92 1.61 22.36
N PRO A 150 2.76 2.90 22.03
CA PRO A 150 1.57 3.35 21.29
C PRO A 150 1.39 2.59 19.98
N VAL A 151 0.20 2.12 19.70
CA VAL A 151 -0.13 1.23 18.57
C VAL A 151 0.24 1.88 17.22
N TRP A 152 0.10 3.20 17.10
CA TRP A 152 0.48 3.93 15.88
C TRP A 152 1.99 3.82 15.56
N GLN A 153 2.85 3.68 16.56
CA GLN A 153 4.29 3.48 16.36
C GLN A 153 4.60 2.11 15.76
N ILE A 154 3.77 1.11 16.05
CA ILE A 154 3.90 -0.24 15.47
C ILE A 154 3.60 -0.20 13.97
N PHE A 155 2.53 0.48 13.55
CA PHE A 155 2.21 0.64 12.12
C PHE A 155 3.26 1.49 11.41
N LEU A 156 3.66 2.61 12.02
CA LEU A 156 4.65 3.52 11.48
C LEU A 156 6.03 2.85 11.31
N SER A 157 6.46 2.01 12.26
CA SER A 157 7.73 1.28 12.13
C SER A 157 7.73 0.34 10.92
N LYS A 158 6.59 -0.33 10.67
CA LYS A 158 6.42 -1.21 9.50
C LYS A 158 6.38 -0.41 8.19
N LEU A 159 5.75 0.76 8.20
CA LEU A 159 5.77 1.69 7.08
C LEU A 159 7.19 2.15 6.77
N ILE A 160 7.96 2.56 7.79
CA ILE A 160 9.35 3.03 7.62
C ILE A 160 10.24 1.93 7.04
N ILE A 161 10.18 0.72 7.59
CA ILE A 161 11.05 -0.38 7.11
C ILE A 161 10.67 -0.81 5.68
N SER A 162 9.39 -0.80 5.35
CA SER A 162 8.92 -1.12 3.99
C SER A 162 9.28 -0.01 2.99
N SER A 163 9.19 1.26 3.40
CA SER A 163 9.63 2.39 2.59
C SER A 163 11.14 2.39 2.35
N PHE A 164 11.93 1.95 3.33
CA PHE A 164 13.37 1.79 3.14
C PHE A 164 13.70 0.72 2.10
N MET A 165 12.98 -0.41 2.09
CA MET A 165 13.13 -1.44 1.06
C MET A 165 12.69 -0.94 -0.32
N LEU A 166 11.63 -0.14 -0.39
CA LEU A 166 11.20 0.52 -1.63
C LEU A 166 12.32 1.44 -2.16
N ILE A 167 12.92 2.29 -1.32
CA ILE A 167 13.99 3.20 -1.72
C ILE A 167 15.18 2.42 -2.32
N ILE A 168 15.59 1.32 -1.69
CA ILE A 168 16.66 0.46 -2.22
C ILE A 168 16.26 -0.09 -3.60
N SER A 169 15.01 -0.52 -3.76
CA SER A 169 14.51 -1.02 -5.05
C SER A 169 14.51 0.06 -6.13
N GLU A 170 14.11 1.28 -5.78
CA GLU A 170 14.11 2.43 -6.69
C GLU A 170 15.52 2.79 -7.17
N ILE A 171 16.49 2.81 -6.26
CA ILE A 171 17.91 3.02 -6.61
C ILE A 171 18.37 1.91 -7.57
N TRP A 172 18.02 0.66 -7.27
CA TRP A 172 18.37 -0.49 -8.12
C TRP A 172 17.72 -0.42 -9.50
N ILE A 173 16.44 -0.03 -9.57
CA ILE A 173 15.73 0.21 -10.83
C ILE A 173 16.42 1.30 -11.65
N GLY A 174 16.85 2.40 -11.02
CA GLY A 174 17.62 3.45 -11.66
C GLY A 174 18.96 2.94 -12.25
N VAL A 175 19.69 2.10 -11.51
CA VAL A 175 20.93 1.47 -11.99
C VAL A 175 20.65 0.55 -13.17
N LEU A 176 19.63 -0.30 -13.08
CA LEU A 176 19.23 -1.20 -14.17
C LEU A 176 18.81 -0.42 -15.42
N PHE A 177 18.11 0.69 -15.27
CA PHE A 177 17.73 1.57 -16.37
C PHE A 177 18.97 2.11 -17.11
N ILE A 178 19.97 2.60 -16.37
CA ILE A 178 21.23 3.10 -16.98
C ILE A 178 21.95 1.97 -17.70
N VAL A 179 22.05 0.79 -17.10
CA VAL A 179 22.65 -0.39 -17.72
C VAL A 179 21.89 -0.80 -19.00
N SER A 180 20.56 -0.82 -18.92
CA SER A 180 19.68 -1.14 -20.05
C SER A 180 19.90 -0.19 -21.23
N GLY A 181 19.99 1.12 -20.99
CA GLY A 181 20.18 2.10 -22.05
C GLY A 181 21.54 2.00 -22.73
N ASN A 182 22.60 1.74 -21.94
CA ASN A 182 23.93 1.48 -22.49
C ASN A 182 23.97 0.20 -23.35
N LEU A 183 23.28 -0.87 -22.88
CA LEU A 183 23.18 -2.12 -23.66
C LEU A 183 22.32 -1.97 -24.91
N ALA A 184 21.33 -1.08 -24.89
CA ALA A 184 20.52 -0.76 -26.07
C ALA A 184 21.22 0.18 -27.08
N GLY A 185 22.43 0.65 -26.77
CA GLY A 185 23.24 1.51 -27.68
C GLY A 185 22.69 2.94 -27.76
N ILE A 186 22.14 3.49 -26.69
CA ILE A 186 21.66 4.87 -26.65
C ILE A 186 22.83 5.82 -26.38
N ASP A 187 23.27 6.55 -27.41
CA ASP A 187 24.45 7.46 -27.34
C ASP A 187 24.12 8.85 -26.78
N SER A 188 22.81 9.18 -26.59
CA SER A 188 22.40 10.48 -26.05
C SER A 188 22.69 10.59 -24.55
N ALA A 189 22.78 11.83 -24.05
CA ALA A 189 22.98 12.08 -22.60
C ALA A 189 21.83 11.54 -21.76
N LEU A 190 22.15 11.05 -20.56
CA LEU A 190 21.17 10.59 -19.58
C LEU A 190 20.24 11.75 -19.18
N PRO A 191 18.91 11.54 -19.10
CA PRO A 191 17.97 12.56 -18.69
C PRO A 191 18.30 13.13 -17.30
N SER A 192 18.37 14.46 -17.18
CA SER A 192 18.58 15.15 -15.91
C SER A 192 17.44 14.94 -14.91
N GLU A 193 16.25 14.62 -15.42
CA GLU A 193 15.02 14.39 -14.69
C GLU A 193 14.96 13.03 -13.97
N LEU A 194 15.90 12.11 -14.25
CA LEU A 194 15.88 10.76 -13.69
C LEU A 194 15.77 10.74 -12.16
N LEU A 195 16.52 11.61 -11.48
CA LEU A 195 16.46 11.70 -10.02
C LEU A 195 15.11 12.22 -9.52
N VAL A 196 14.48 13.13 -10.25
CA VAL A 196 13.14 13.63 -9.94
C VAL A 196 12.10 12.55 -10.12
N TRP A 197 12.19 11.77 -11.22
CA TRP A 197 11.28 10.64 -11.46
C TRP A 197 11.38 9.58 -10.37
N LEU A 198 12.60 9.19 -9.98
CA LEU A 198 12.84 8.22 -8.91
C LEU A 198 12.35 8.76 -7.56
N GLY A 199 12.59 10.05 -7.26
CA GLY A 199 12.14 10.67 -6.02
C GLY A 199 10.61 10.75 -5.91
N CYS A 200 9.94 11.22 -6.96
CA CYS A 200 8.48 11.26 -7.02
C CYS A 200 7.88 9.85 -7.07
N GLY A 201 8.51 8.92 -7.80
CA GLY A 201 8.15 7.51 -7.82
C GLY A 201 8.21 6.88 -6.43
N THR A 202 9.28 7.16 -5.68
CA THR A 202 9.42 6.73 -4.28
C THR A 202 8.29 7.26 -3.42
N LEU A 203 7.92 8.54 -3.54
CA LEU A 203 6.82 9.13 -2.76
C LEU A 203 5.48 8.46 -3.09
N GLY A 204 5.16 8.27 -4.37
CA GLY A 204 3.98 7.51 -4.81
C GLY A 204 4.02 6.04 -4.37
N GLY A 205 5.21 5.44 -4.38
CA GLY A 205 5.44 4.08 -3.89
C GLY A 205 5.21 3.94 -2.37
N ILE A 206 5.50 4.97 -1.56
CA ILE A 206 5.18 4.98 -0.12
C ILE A 206 3.66 4.98 0.10
N VAL A 207 2.88 5.64 -0.76
CA VAL A 207 1.41 5.54 -0.73
C VAL A 207 0.98 4.10 -0.97
N LEU A 208 1.54 3.45 -1.99
CA LEU A 208 1.27 2.05 -2.30
C LEU A 208 1.63 1.12 -1.12
N VAL A 209 2.79 1.32 -0.50
CA VAL A 209 3.23 0.57 0.69
C VAL A 209 2.25 0.76 1.84
N SER A 210 1.81 2.00 2.12
CA SER A 210 0.87 2.28 3.22
C SER A 210 -0.50 1.62 3.00
N ALA A 211 -1.02 1.67 1.77
CA ALA A 211 -2.23 0.97 1.38
C ALA A 211 -2.07 -0.56 1.51
N GLN A 212 -0.94 -1.09 1.05
CA GLN A 212 -0.67 -2.52 1.03
C GLN A 212 -0.45 -3.10 2.43
N LEU A 213 0.18 -2.34 3.34
CA LEU A 213 0.28 -2.69 4.76
C LEU A 213 -1.12 -2.77 5.41
N LEU A 214 -1.99 -1.80 5.12
CA LEU A 214 -3.37 -1.79 5.62
C LEU A 214 -4.16 -3.01 5.10
N VAL A 215 -4.10 -3.30 3.81
CA VAL A 215 -4.73 -4.47 3.20
C VAL A 215 -4.22 -5.77 3.83
N SER A 216 -2.90 -5.89 4.01
CA SER A 216 -2.26 -7.05 4.64
C SER A 216 -2.64 -7.21 6.12
N LEU A 217 -2.92 -6.09 6.80
CA LEU A 217 -3.36 -6.08 8.19
C LEU A 217 -4.81 -6.57 8.34
N ILE A 218 -5.70 -6.16 7.44
CA ILE A 218 -7.12 -6.55 7.46
C ILE A 218 -7.28 -8.00 7.01
N ILE A 219 -6.65 -8.39 5.92
CA ILE A 219 -6.79 -9.71 5.32
C ILE A 219 -5.80 -10.68 5.95
N LYS A 220 -6.33 -11.77 6.53
CA LYS A 220 -5.51 -12.77 7.23
C LYS A 220 -4.72 -13.69 6.29
N ASN A 221 -5.18 -13.87 5.07
CA ASN A 221 -4.53 -14.72 4.06
C ASN A 221 -3.31 -13.98 3.48
N PHE A 222 -2.20 -14.69 3.28
CA PHE A 222 -0.97 -14.14 2.70
C PHE A 222 -1.13 -13.80 1.21
N ALA A 223 -1.80 -14.63 0.44
CA ALA A 223 -1.90 -14.52 -1.01
C ALA A 223 -2.89 -13.42 -1.47
N ALA A 224 -3.97 -13.21 -0.73
CA ALA A 224 -5.00 -12.26 -1.14
C ALA A 224 -4.51 -10.80 -1.22
N PRO A 225 -3.74 -10.25 -0.26
CA PRO A 225 -3.14 -8.91 -0.41
C PRO A 225 -2.20 -8.81 -1.61
N VAL A 226 -1.48 -9.87 -1.95
CA VAL A 226 -0.60 -9.90 -3.13
C VAL A 226 -1.43 -9.83 -4.41
N GLY A 227 -2.54 -10.58 -4.48
CA GLY A 227 -3.50 -10.50 -5.59
C GLY A 227 -4.12 -9.11 -5.74
N ILE A 228 -4.47 -8.48 -4.61
CA ILE A 228 -4.98 -7.09 -4.59
C ILE A 228 -3.91 -6.12 -5.09
N ALA A 229 -2.64 -6.33 -4.75
CA ALA A 229 -1.54 -5.50 -5.26
C ALA A 229 -1.42 -5.58 -6.78
N LEU A 230 -1.51 -6.79 -7.36
CA LEU A 230 -1.49 -6.99 -8.81
C LEU A 230 -2.69 -6.33 -9.48
N ILE A 231 -3.91 -6.59 -8.99
CA ILE A 231 -5.14 -5.99 -9.55
C ILE A 231 -5.09 -4.47 -9.40
N GLY A 232 -4.61 -3.98 -8.27
CA GLY A 232 -4.41 -2.55 -8.01
C GLY A 232 -3.44 -1.91 -9.01
N GLY A 233 -2.29 -2.55 -9.26
CA GLY A 233 -1.33 -2.08 -10.27
C GLY A 233 -1.94 -2.03 -11.67
N LEU A 234 -2.60 -3.10 -12.11
CA LEU A 234 -3.26 -3.16 -13.42
C LEU A 234 -4.38 -2.12 -13.56
N SER A 235 -5.21 -1.96 -12.51
CA SER A 235 -6.23 -0.91 -12.50
C SER A 235 -5.62 0.50 -12.44
N GLY A 236 -4.42 0.64 -11.87
CA GLY A 236 -3.62 1.86 -11.91
C GLY A 236 -3.23 2.29 -13.31
N LEU A 237 -2.87 1.33 -14.19
CA LEU A 237 -2.63 1.60 -15.61
C LEU A 237 -3.90 2.15 -16.29
N ALA A 238 -5.06 1.54 -16.04
CA ALA A 238 -6.32 2.00 -16.60
C ALA A 238 -6.72 3.39 -16.06
N ALA A 239 -6.48 3.65 -14.76
CA ALA A 239 -6.74 4.94 -14.14
C ALA A 239 -5.87 6.04 -14.76
N LEU A 240 -4.57 5.77 -14.98
CA LEU A 240 -3.66 6.70 -15.61
C LEU A 240 -4.06 7.00 -17.07
N ALA A 241 -4.43 5.96 -17.84
CA ALA A 241 -4.88 6.11 -19.23
C ALA A 241 -6.16 6.96 -19.37
N LYS A 242 -7.01 6.97 -18.33
CA LYS A 242 -8.23 7.78 -18.28
C LYS A 242 -8.06 9.16 -17.64
N GLY A 243 -6.84 9.58 -17.29
CA GLY A 243 -6.54 10.87 -16.65
C GLY A 243 -6.79 10.92 -15.13
N PHE A 244 -7.13 9.78 -14.49
CA PHE A 244 -7.33 9.70 -13.02
C PHE A 244 -6.06 9.28 -12.27
N GLY A 245 -4.90 9.26 -12.94
CA GLY A 245 -3.64 8.80 -12.37
C GLY A 245 -3.19 9.56 -11.12
N HIS A 246 -3.54 10.83 -10.99
CA HIS A 246 -3.20 11.68 -9.86
C HIS A 246 -4.06 11.46 -8.61
N ILE A 247 -5.18 10.72 -8.73
CA ILE A 247 -6.11 10.46 -7.62
C ILE A 247 -6.01 9.01 -7.13
N TYR A 248 -5.77 8.05 -8.02
CA TYR A 248 -5.83 6.64 -7.67
C TYR A 248 -4.54 6.18 -6.95
N PRO A 249 -4.59 5.60 -5.73
CA PRO A 249 -3.40 5.29 -4.94
C PRO A 249 -2.38 4.38 -5.62
N TYR A 250 -2.85 3.38 -6.40
CA TYR A 250 -1.97 2.42 -7.08
C TYR A 250 -1.34 2.97 -8.38
N SER A 251 -1.81 4.11 -8.89
CA SER A 251 -1.21 4.79 -10.04
C SER A 251 -0.22 5.88 -9.67
N LEU A 252 -0.24 6.37 -8.40
CA LEU A 252 0.59 7.51 -7.97
C LEU A 252 2.07 7.26 -8.15
N MET A 253 2.54 6.02 -8.02
CA MET A 253 3.93 5.69 -8.27
C MET A 253 4.32 5.90 -9.73
N ALA A 254 3.56 5.33 -10.68
CA ALA A 254 3.78 5.51 -12.11
C ALA A 254 3.58 6.96 -12.56
N PHE A 255 2.60 7.64 -11.96
CA PHE A 255 2.37 9.06 -12.18
C PHE A 255 3.55 9.91 -11.68
N GLY A 256 4.09 9.60 -10.49
CA GLY A 256 5.29 10.25 -9.93
C GLY A 256 6.54 10.04 -10.80
N MET A 257 6.72 8.84 -11.35
CA MET A 257 7.78 8.53 -12.31
C MET A 257 7.56 9.15 -13.69
N ASN A 258 6.45 9.85 -13.91
CA ASN A 258 6.08 10.41 -15.20
C ASN A 258 6.16 9.38 -16.34
N SER A 259 5.72 8.16 -16.06
CA SER A 259 5.95 6.97 -16.89
C SER A 259 5.33 7.07 -18.29
N ASN A 260 4.21 7.77 -18.47
CA ASN A 260 3.51 7.90 -19.74
C ASN A 260 4.01 9.04 -20.63
N ALA A 261 4.59 10.08 -20.04
CA ALA A 261 5.01 11.26 -20.78
C ALA A 261 6.28 11.89 -20.17
N PRO A 262 7.40 11.16 -20.11
CA PRO A 262 8.62 11.58 -19.41
C PRO A 262 9.21 12.90 -19.92
N GLN A 263 8.94 13.26 -21.18
CA GLN A 263 9.38 14.52 -21.79
C GLN A 263 8.56 15.73 -21.37
N ARG A 264 7.40 15.52 -20.71
CA ARG A 264 6.52 16.61 -20.28
C ARG A 264 6.66 16.84 -18.78
N LEU A 265 6.36 18.07 -18.37
CA LEU A 265 6.21 18.36 -16.94
C LEU A 265 5.04 17.57 -16.37
N MET A 266 5.13 17.21 -15.08
CA MET A 266 4.07 16.48 -14.38
C MET A 266 2.75 17.25 -14.42
N GLU A 267 1.69 16.59 -14.85
CA GLU A 267 0.33 17.15 -14.87
C GLU A 267 -0.11 17.57 -13.45
N GLY A 268 -0.68 18.77 -13.32
CA GLY A 268 -1.12 19.31 -12.02
C GLY A 268 0.00 19.79 -11.10
N GLY A 269 1.27 19.64 -11.48
CA GLY A 269 2.45 20.11 -10.75
C GLY A 269 2.86 19.26 -9.55
N TYR A 270 4.13 19.37 -9.19
CA TYR A 270 4.75 18.59 -8.10
C TYR A 270 4.12 18.84 -6.71
N LEU A 271 3.63 20.07 -6.45
CA LEU A 271 3.02 20.40 -5.17
C LEU A 271 1.72 19.63 -4.95
N ASN A 272 0.81 19.64 -5.94
CA ASN A 272 -0.46 18.90 -5.84
C ASN A 272 -0.23 17.39 -5.70
N PHE A 273 0.72 16.86 -6.45
CA PHE A 273 1.13 15.45 -6.34
C PHE A 273 1.63 15.12 -4.92
N THR A 274 2.54 15.93 -4.39
CA THR A 274 3.10 15.74 -3.04
C THR A 274 2.02 15.81 -1.96
N LEU A 275 1.11 16.79 -2.05
CA LEU A 275 -0.02 16.92 -1.12
C LEU A 275 -0.93 15.69 -1.18
N THR A 276 -1.27 15.22 -2.38
CA THR A 276 -2.08 14.01 -2.56
C THR A 276 -1.41 12.79 -1.92
N CYS A 277 -0.12 12.59 -2.13
CA CYS A 277 0.63 11.50 -1.51
C CYS A 277 0.61 11.59 0.01
N ILE A 278 0.86 12.77 0.59
CA ILE A 278 0.85 12.98 2.05
C ILE A 278 -0.54 12.67 2.63
N ILE A 279 -1.61 13.14 1.99
CA ILE A 279 -2.99 12.89 2.41
C ILE A 279 -3.26 11.39 2.47
N TYR A 280 -2.91 10.63 1.42
CA TYR A 280 -3.12 9.17 1.40
C TYR A 280 -2.29 8.45 2.46
N ILE A 281 -1.01 8.82 2.64
CA ILE A 281 -0.15 8.22 3.67
C ILE A 281 -0.76 8.43 5.06
N VAL A 282 -1.23 9.65 5.35
CA VAL A 282 -1.89 9.97 6.62
C VAL A 282 -3.18 9.17 6.79
N ILE A 283 -4.04 9.11 5.77
CA ILE A 283 -5.30 8.34 5.81
C ILE A 283 -5.01 6.86 6.09
N PHE A 284 -4.16 6.21 5.31
CA PHE A 284 -3.90 4.78 5.46
C PHE A 284 -3.18 4.46 6.78
N THR A 285 -2.27 5.33 7.23
CA THR A 285 -1.60 5.17 8.53
C THR A 285 -2.58 5.33 9.69
N THR A 286 -3.49 6.29 9.61
CA THR A 286 -4.52 6.49 10.63
C THR A 286 -5.48 5.31 10.69
N ILE A 287 -6.02 4.86 9.56
CA ILE A 287 -6.91 3.70 9.50
C ILE A 287 -6.21 2.45 10.03
N GLY A 288 -4.95 2.21 9.62
CA GLY A 288 -4.16 1.07 10.09
C GLY A 288 -3.91 1.10 11.60
N SER A 289 -3.61 2.27 12.15
CA SER A 289 -3.40 2.46 13.59
C SER A 289 -4.69 2.24 14.40
N VAL A 290 -5.81 2.79 13.93
CA VAL A 290 -7.14 2.59 14.55
C VAL A 290 -7.54 1.12 14.48
N TYR A 291 -7.36 0.46 13.34
CA TYR A 291 -7.66 -0.97 13.21
C TYR A 291 -6.86 -1.83 14.21
N LEU A 292 -5.59 -1.51 14.42
CA LEU A 292 -4.76 -2.20 15.41
C LEU A 292 -5.24 -1.94 16.84
N SER A 293 -5.61 -0.71 17.18
CA SER A 293 -6.09 -0.36 18.54
C SER A 293 -7.42 -1.03 18.91
N VAL A 294 -8.34 -1.17 17.94
CA VAL A 294 -9.60 -1.91 18.14
C VAL A 294 -9.37 -3.41 18.34
N LYS A 295 -8.31 -3.96 17.74
CA LYS A 295 -7.97 -5.38 17.88
C LYS A 295 -7.29 -5.72 19.20
N GLU A 296 -6.80 -4.72 19.93
CA GLU A 296 -6.20 -4.83 21.27
C GLU A 296 -7.26 -5.01 22.37
N GLN A 297 -8.50 -4.61 22.11
CA GLN A 297 -9.67 -4.79 23.00
C GLN A 297 -10.36 -6.14 22.74
#